data_c2d7e63b929d279239813c49349ead44
#
_entry.id   c2d7e63b929d279239813c49349ead44
#
_cell.length_a   1.000
_cell.length_b   1.000
_cell.length_c   1.000
_cell.angle_alpha   90.00
_cell.angle_beta   90.00
_cell.angle_gamma   90.00
#
_symmetry.space_group_name_H-M   'P 1'
#
loop_
_entity.id
_entity.type
_entity.pdbx_description
1 polymer ?
#
loop_
_entity_poly.entity_id
_entity_poly.type
_entity_poly.pdbx_seq_one_letter_code
_entity_poly.pdbx_strand_id
1 'polypeptide(L)'
;MSRSLPKPKRVVDLHAETLLDNWEDYQADELLRESIDHLREQLDAAIYWEYPEIHFVHGRGRGVLRDVVYSELRSYQADGLVAHFHPSYSNPDVVIVVLAL
;
A
#
# COMPACT_ATOMS: atom_id res chain seq x y z
N MET A 1 -19.00 -12.83 16.66
CA MET A 1 -19.37 -12.31 15.35
C MET A 1 -18.10 -11.89 14.60
N SER A 2 -17.81 -12.52 13.48
CA SER A 2 -16.64 -12.18 12.71
C SER A 2 -16.91 -10.90 11.92
N ARG A 3 -15.91 -10.01 11.89
CA ARG A 3 -15.97 -8.82 11.06
C ARG A 3 -15.32 -9.11 9.73
N SER A 4 -16.04 -8.88 8.66
CA SER A 4 -15.45 -8.91 7.33
C SER A 4 -14.75 -7.59 7.06
N LEU A 5 -13.52 -7.65 6.57
CA LEU A 5 -12.85 -6.47 6.08
C LEU A 5 -13.48 -6.04 4.76
N PRO A 6 -13.61 -4.75 4.47
CA PRO A 6 -14.07 -4.30 3.17
C PRO A 6 -13.13 -4.80 2.07
N LYS A 7 -13.68 -5.19 0.94
CA LYS A 7 -12.86 -5.58 -0.21
C LYS A 7 -12.10 -4.38 -0.73
N PRO A 8 -10.75 -4.46 -0.83
CA PRO A 8 -9.98 -3.37 -1.39
C PRO A 8 -10.13 -3.29 -2.89
N LYS A 9 -9.83 -2.13 -3.44
CA LYS A 9 -9.64 -2.00 -4.89
C LYS A 9 -8.38 -2.75 -5.29
N ARG A 10 -8.28 -3.12 -6.56
CA ARG A 10 -7.09 -3.79 -7.07
C ARG A 10 -5.93 -2.83 -7.27
N VAL A 11 -6.22 -1.55 -7.46
CA VAL A 11 -5.22 -0.47 -7.55
C VAL A 11 -5.58 0.56 -6.50
N VAL A 12 -4.67 0.78 -5.56
CA VAL A 12 -4.88 1.64 -4.39
C VAL A 12 -3.91 2.81 -4.46
N ASP A 13 -4.44 4.03 -4.43
CA ASP A 13 -3.64 5.24 -4.39
C ASP A 13 -3.26 5.54 -2.93
N LEU A 14 -1.97 5.72 -2.68
CA LEU A 14 -1.43 5.97 -1.34
C LEU A 14 -1.12 7.45 -1.08
N HIS A 15 -1.42 8.34 -2.04
CA HIS A 15 -1.17 9.76 -1.83
C HIS A 15 -2.08 10.30 -0.72
N ALA A 16 -1.49 10.95 0.27
CA ALA A 16 -2.23 11.47 1.42
C ALA A 16 -3.31 12.46 1.03
N GLU A 17 -3.07 13.26 -0.01
CA GLU A 17 -4.04 14.24 -0.51
C GLU A 17 -5.30 13.60 -1.08
N THR A 18 -5.26 12.32 -1.43
CA THR A 18 -6.45 11.57 -1.84
C THR A 18 -7.18 10.92 -0.67
N LEU A 19 -6.52 10.85 0.49
CA LEU A 19 -7.04 10.18 1.68
C LEU A 19 -7.62 11.15 2.70
N LEU A 20 -7.15 12.39 2.70
CA LEU A 20 -7.49 13.40 3.69
C LEU A 20 -7.98 14.68 3.02
N ASP A 21 -9.11 15.21 3.48
CA ASP A 21 -9.66 16.47 2.96
C ASP A 21 -8.81 17.67 3.38
N ASN A 22 -8.18 17.58 4.54
CA ASN A 22 -7.41 18.67 5.14
C ASN A 22 -5.91 18.35 5.22
N TRP A 23 -5.39 17.65 4.21
CA TRP A 23 -4.00 17.21 4.19
C TRP A 23 -2.99 18.35 4.36
N GLU A 24 -3.37 19.57 3.99
CA GLU A 24 -2.51 20.75 4.10
C GLU A 24 -2.19 21.12 5.54
N ASP A 25 -3.03 20.69 6.50
CA ASP A 25 -2.84 20.94 7.92
C ASP A 25 -1.90 19.93 8.59
N TYR A 26 -1.44 18.94 7.84
CA TYR A 26 -0.62 17.84 8.35
C TYR A 26 0.86 18.10 8.10
N GLN A 27 1.70 17.64 9.03
CA GLN A 27 3.14 17.60 8.82
C GLN A 27 3.51 16.47 7.87
N ALA A 28 4.70 16.57 7.26
CA ALA A 28 5.14 15.57 6.28
C ALA A 28 5.19 14.15 6.84
N ASP A 29 5.65 14.00 8.08
CA ASP A 29 5.71 12.69 8.73
C ASP A 29 4.33 12.14 9.06
N GLU A 30 3.38 13.02 9.37
CA GLU A 30 1.99 12.62 9.59
C GLU A 30 1.34 12.14 8.29
N LEU A 31 1.59 12.84 7.18
CA LEU A 31 1.09 12.43 5.86
C LEU A 31 1.65 11.08 5.46
N LEU A 32 2.93 10.86 5.71
CA LEU A 32 3.58 9.59 5.42
C LEU A 32 2.95 8.45 6.22
N ARG A 33 2.67 8.71 7.51
CA ARG A 33 2.01 7.72 8.37
C ARG A 33 0.62 7.36 7.84
N GLU A 34 -0.16 8.36 7.43
CA GLU A 34 -1.49 8.11 6.86
C GLU A 34 -1.41 7.23 5.61
N SER A 35 -0.44 7.50 4.74
CA SER A 35 -0.22 6.69 3.54
C SER A 35 0.12 5.24 3.91
N ILE A 36 0.98 5.03 4.88
CA ILE A 36 1.40 3.69 5.29
C ILE A 36 0.29 2.96 6.04
N ASP A 37 -0.46 3.64 6.88
CA ASP A 37 -1.62 3.05 7.55
C ASP A 37 -2.66 2.58 6.52
N HIS A 38 -2.86 3.36 5.46
CA HIS A 38 -3.76 2.98 4.37
C HIS A 38 -3.23 1.76 3.61
N LEU A 39 -1.92 1.73 3.33
CA LEU A 39 -1.28 0.57 2.73
C LEU A 39 -1.57 -0.70 3.55
N ARG A 40 -1.31 -0.65 4.85
CA ARG A 40 -1.51 -1.80 5.74
C ARG A 40 -2.96 -2.25 5.76
N GLU A 41 -3.88 -1.32 5.87
CA GLU A 41 -5.30 -1.60 5.87
C GLU A 41 -5.74 -2.31 4.59
N GLN A 42 -5.32 -1.80 3.45
CA GLN A 42 -5.70 -2.38 2.15
C GLN A 42 -4.99 -3.70 1.88
N LEU A 43 -3.73 -3.81 2.26
CA LEU A 43 -2.97 -5.04 2.09
C LEU A 43 -3.53 -6.16 2.98
N ASP A 44 -3.84 -5.86 4.23
CA ASP A 44 -4.46 -6.83 5.14
C ASP A 44 -5.81 -7.30 4.60
N ALA A 45 -6.60 -6.38 4.03
CA ALA A 45 -7.88 -6.73 3.42
C ALA A 45 -7.69 -7.61 2.17
N ALA A 46 -6.68 -7.31 1.35
CA ALA A 46 -6.37 -8.12 0.16
C ALA A 46 -5.96 -9.55 0.56
N ILE A 47 -5.18 -9.69 1.63
CA ILE A 47 -4.80 -10.98 2.17
C ILE A 47 -6.03 -11.73 2.68
N TYR A 48 -6.89 -11.06 3.42
CA TYR A 48 -8.12 -11.63 3.95
C TYR A 48 -9.02 -12.18 2.83
N TRP A 49 -9.14 -11.42 1.73
CA TRP A 49 -9.99 -11.78 0.59
C TRP A 49 -9.27 -12.65 -0.44
N GLU A 50 -8.03 -13.06 -0.15
CA GLU A 50 -7.23 -13.95 -1.00
C GLU A 50 -7.02 -13.41 -2.41
N TYR A 51 -6.75 -12.11 -2.52
CA TYR A 51 -6.39 -11.51 -3.80
C TYR A 51 -5.06 -12.11 -4.28
N PRO A 52 -4.94 -12.46 -5.56
CA PRO A 52 -3.65 -12.92 -6.08
C PRO A 52 -2.61 -11.81 -6.10
N GLU A 53 -3.03 -10.58 -6.35
CA GLU A 53 -2.15 -9.42 -6.36
C GLU A 53 -2.94 -8.15 -6.06
N ILE A 54 -2.21 -7.13 -5.61
CA ILE A 54 -2.75 -5.78 -5.42
C ILE A 54 -1.67 -4.78 -5.82
N HIS A 55 -2.09 -3.66 -6.41
CA HIS A 55 -1.18 -2.62 -6.90
C HIS A 55 -1.33 -1.38 -6.02
N PHE A 56 -0.19 -0.78 -5.65
CA PHE A 56 -0.18 0.46 -4.88
C PHE A 56 0.49 1.56 -5.66
N VAL A 57 -0.18 2.70 -5.76
CA VAL A 57 0.35 3.90 -6.42
C VAL A 57 1.03 4.75 -5.34
N HIS A 58 2.37 4.79 -5.37
CA HIS A 58 3.16 5.63 -4.46
C HIS A 58 3.59 6.95 -5.12
N GLY A 59 3.46 7.03 -6.44
CA GLY A 59 3.80 8.22 -7.20
C GLY A 59 5.29 8.43 -7.37
N ARG A 60 5.61 9.61 -7.89
CA ARG A 60 6.98 10.06 -8.08
C ARG A 60 7.40 10.96 -6.92
N GLY A 61 8.36 11.79 -7.13
CA GLY A 61 8.91 12.71 -6.17
C GLY A 61 10.26 12.23 -5.70
N ARG A 62 10.59 12.48 -4.44
CA ARG A 62 11.92 12.14 -3.90
C ARG A 62 12.07 10.66 -3.55
N GLY A 63 11.04 9.86 -3.73
CA GLY A 63 11.08 8.44 -3.44
C GLY A 63 10.90 8.07 -1.97
N VAL A 64 10.58 9.02 -1.11
CA VAL A 64 10.41 8.76 0.32
C VAL A 64 9.26 7.79 0.56
N LEU A 65 8.09 8.07 -0.01
CA LEU A 65 6.94 7.18 0.15
C LEU A 65 7.22 5.81 -0.46
N ARG A 66 7.80 5.76 -1.66
CA ARG A 66 8.17 4.50 -2.31
C ARG A 66 9.10 3.67 -1.41
N ASP A 67 10.11 4.28 -0.84
CA ASP A 67 11.09 3.56 -0.01
C ASP A 67 10.46 3.02 1.26
N VAL A 68 9.55 3.76 1.89
CA VAL A 68 8.82 3.29 3.07
C VAL A 68 7.84 2.18 2.69
N VAL A 69 7.14 2.31 1.55
CA VAL A 69 6.27 1.25 1.03
C VAL A 69 7.06 -0.03 0.83
N TYR A 70 8.22 0.05 0.17
CA TYR A 70 9.05 -1.14 -0.08
C TYR A 70 9.54 -1.76 1.23
N SER A 71 9.88 -0.95 2.22
CA SER A 71 10.28 -1.44 3.54
C SER A 71 9.14 -2.21 4.21
N GLU A 72 7.92 -1.68 4.16
CA GLU A 72 6.74 -2.38 4.69
C GLU A 72 6.49 -3.70 3.96
N LEU A 73 6.60 -3.70 2.64
CA LEU A 73 6.39 -4.91 1.84
C LEU A 73 7.43 -5.98 2.15
N ARG A 74 8.67 -5.59 2.42
CA ARG A 74 9.71 -6.54 2.85
C ARG A 74 9.35 -7.20 4.17
N SER A 75 8.74 -6.47 5.10
CA SER A 75 8.27 -7.03 6.36
C SER A 75 7.16 -8.07 6.14
N TYR A 76 6.19 -7.74 5.30
CA TYR A 76 5.13 -8.69 4.94
C TYR A 76 5.68 -9.92 4.23
N GLN A 77 6.70 -9.74 3.40
CA GLN A 77 7.36 -10.85 2.71
C GLN A 77 8.10 -11.74 3.71
N ALA A 78 8.79 -11.15 4.67
CA ALA A 78 9.48 -11.90 5.73
C ALA A 78 8.50 -12.72 6.57
N ASP A 79 7.29 -12.20 6.77
CA ASP A 79 6.24 -12.89 7.51
C ASP A 79 5.51 -13.94 6.66
N GLY A 80 5.85 -14.08 5.39
CA GLY A 80 5.24 -15.08 4.50
C GLY A 80 3.88 -14.69 3.95
N LEU A 81 3.47 -13.43 4.10
CA LEU A 81 2.17 -12.93 3.62
C LEU A 81 2.23 -12.38 2.20
N VAL A 82 3.39 -11.90 1.77
CA VAL A 82 3.67 -11.44 0.42
C VAL A 82 4.69 -12.36 -0.20
N ALA A 83 4.37 -12.90 -1.39
CA ALA A 83 5.30 -13.76 -2.11
C ALA A 83 6.46 -12.96 -2.69
N HIS A 84 6.14 -11.92 -3.44
CA HIS A 84 7.12 -10.99 -3.97
C HIS A 84 6.43 -9.69 -4.38
N PHE A 85 7.23 -8.67 -4.64
CA PHE A 85 6.73 -7.39 -5.15
C PHE A 85 7.78 -6.79 -6.08
N HIS A 86 7.33 -6.00 -7.04
CA HIS A 86 8.20 -5.36 -8.02
C HIS A 86 7.55 -4.11 -8.61
N PRO A 87 8.34 -3.18 -9.15
CA PRO A 87 7.77 -2.04 -9.86
C PRO A 87 6.94 -2.51 -11.05
N SER A 88 5.88 -1.77 -11.35
CA SER A 88 5.14 -2.02 -12.58
C SER A 88 6.01 -1.69 -13.80
N TYR A 89 6.00 -2.56 -14.80
CA TYR A 89 6.78 -2.37 -16.01
C TYR A 89 6.23 -1.25 -16.89
N SER A 90 4.95 -0.94 -16.74
CA SER A 90 4.28 0.10 -17.53
C SER A 90 4.17 1.44 -16.80
N ASN A 91 4.32 1.45 -15.48
CA ASN A 91 4.17 2.67 -14.67
C ASN A 91 5.11 2.65 -13.47
N PRO A 92 6.19 3.45 -13.49
CA PRO A 92 7.16 3.45 -12.38
C PRO A 92 6.60 4.02 -11.07
N ASP A 93 5.42 4.63 -11.10
CA ASP A 93 4.78 5.18 -9.91
C ASP A 93 4.01 4.10 -9.12
N VAL A 94 3.99 2.87 -9.63
CA VAL A 94 3.19 1.77 -9.10
C VAL A 94 4.07 0.59 -8.73
N VAL A 95 3.79 -0.03 -7.58
CA VAL A 95 4.37 -1.32 -7.19
C VAL A 95 3.29 -2.39 -7.28
N ILE A 96 3.64 -3.53 -7.85
CA ILE A 96 2.77 -4.70 -7.93
C ILE A 96 3.16 -5.64 -6.79
N VAL A 97 2.19 -6.01 -5.97
CA VAL A 97 2.39 -6.89 -4.82
C VAL A 97 1.68 -8.21 -5.09
N VAL A 98 2.44 -9.29 -5.17
CA VAL A 98 1.91 -10.64 -5.38
C VAL A 98 1.81 -11.32 -4.03
N LEU A 99 0.60 -11.74 -3.69
CA LEU A 99 0.32 -12.29 -2.36
C LEU A 99 0.63 -13.78 -2.31
N ALA A 100 1.03 -14.24 -1.12
CA ALA A 100 1.25 -15.66 -0.87
C ALA A 100 -0.11 -16.32 -0.62
N LEU A 101 -0.47 -17.23 -1.48
CA LEU A 101 -1.74 -17.97 -1.38
C LEU A 101 -1.52 -19.38 -0.85
#